data_45cd8793f29f1988090298c2126bd57c
#
_entry.id   45cd8793f29f1988090298c2126bd57c
#
_cell.length_a   1.000
_cell.length_b   1.000
_cell.length_c   1.000
_cell.angle_alpha   90.00
_cell.angle_beta   90.00
_cell.angle_gamma   90.00
#
_symmetry.space_group_name_H-M   'P 1'
#
loop_
_entity.id
_entity.type
_entity.pdbx_description
1 polymer ?
#
loop_
_entity_poly.entity_id
_entity_poly.type
_entity_poly.pdbx_seq_one_letter_code
_entity_poly.pdbx_strand_id
1 'polypeptide(L)'
;MSAGLSVRDAVVRYGPVAALDGVSIDVAPGEVVAVLGASGSGKSSLLRAIAGLESLVAGSVSWNGEDLAAVPVHKRGFVVMFQDGQLFPHLSVAGNVGYALAGKPRRLRERRVAELLELVGLEGYGPRPVTALSGGQAQRVALARSLAANPRLLLLDEPLSALDRGLREHLVGVLDHTLRAAGVPALYVTHDQDEAFAIADRVAVLAEGRLLQVDGPAALWR
;
A
#
# COMPACT_ATOMS: atom_id res chain seq x y z
N MET A 1 -4.66 -20.64 13.21
CA MET A 1 -3.61 -19.93 12.44
C MET A 1 -4.30 -18.67 11.91
N SER A 2 -3.70 -17.50 12.14
CA SER A 2 -4.26 -16.23 11.68
C SER A 2 -4.27 -16.20 10.15
N ALA A 3 -5.43 -15.97 9.53
CA ALA A 3 -5.51 -15.71 8.10
C ALA A 3 -5.03 -14.27 7.84
N GLY A 4 -4.30 -14.04 6.76
CA GLY A 4 -3.77 -12.74 6.39
C GLY A 4 -2.28 -12.57 6.68
N LEU A 5 -1.83 -11.30 6.81
CA LEU A 5 -0.46 -10.96 7.17
C LEU A 5 -0.23 -11.09 8.66
N SER A 6 0.91 -11.64 9.04
CA SER A 6 1.38 -11.62 10.43
C SER A 6 2.87 -11.29 10.47
N VAL A 7 3.21 -10.24 11.19
CA VAL A 7 4.58 -9.82 11.50
C VAL A 7 4.82 -10.03 12.99
N ARG A 8 5.93 -10.65 13.36
CA ARG A 8 6.28 -10.93 14.75
C ARG A 8 7.70 -10.48 15.03
N ASP A 9 7.83 -9.64 16.06
CA ASP A 9 9.08 -9.15 16.64
C ASP A 9 10.11 -8.70 15.59
N ALA A 10 9.62 -8.02 14.54
CA ALA A 10 10.43 -7.63 13.40
C ALA A 10 11.49 -6.59 13.80
N VAL A 11 12.75 -6.90 13.51
CA VAL A 11 13.91 -6.02 13.73
C VAL A 11 14.59 -5.73 12.39
N VAL A 12 14.72 -4.44 12.06
CA VAL A 12 15.48 -3.96 10.88
C VAL A 12 16.53 -2.97 11.34
N ARG A 13 17.76 -3.10 10.86
CA ARG A 13 18.88 -2.22 11.22
C ARG A 13 19.59 -1.67 9.99
N TYR A 14 19.95 -0.39 10.04
CA TYR A 14 20.86 0.27 9.11
C TYR A 14 22.12 0.69 9.88
N GLY A 15 23.16 -0.13 9.81
CA GLY A 15 24.34 0.04 10.65
C GLY A 15 23.97 0.00 12.15
N PRO A 16 24.33 1.04 12.94
CA PRO A 16 23.99 1.08 14.36
C PRO A 16 22.53 1.43 14.66
N VAL A 17 21.79 1.95 13.67
CA VAL A 17 20.42 2.46 13.86
C VAL A 17 19.41 1.33 13.70
N ALA A 18 18.57 1.11 14.72
CA ALA A 18 17.41 0.24 14.61
C ALA A 18 16.25 1.03 13.99
N ALA A 19 15.90 0.69 12.75
CA ALA A 19 14.73 1.27 12.08
C ALA A 19 13.43 0.61 12.52
N LEU A 20 13.48 -0.68 12.88
CA LEU A 20 12.43 -1.41 13.59
C LEU A 20 13.06 -2.16 14.76
N ASP A 21 12.36 -2.18 15.89
CA ASP A 21 12.83 -2.78 17.13
C ASP A 21 11.69 -3.58 17.81
N GLY A 22 11.49 -4.82 17.34
CA GLY A 22 10.49 -5.74 17.89
C GLY A 22 9.04 -5.42 17.47
N VAL A 23 8.82 -5.01 16.22
CA VAL A 23 7.48 -4.68 15.71
C VAL A 23 6.66 -5.93 15.44
N SER A 24 5.46 -6.01 16.03
CA SER A 24 4.48 -7.08 15.78
C SER A 24 3.13 -6.50 15.36
N ILE A 25 2.64 -6.88 14.16
CA ILE A 25 1.40 -6.37 13.59
C ILE A 25 0.75 -7.44 12.69
N ASP A 26 -0.59 -7.49 12.70
CA ASP A 26 -1.39 -8.36 11.85
C ASP A 26 -2.29 -7.53 10.94
N VAL A 27 -2.57 -8.04 9.72
CA VAL A 27 -3.60 -7.52 8.81
C VAL A 27 -4.47 -8.70 8.37
N ALA A 28 -5.75 -8.64 8.73
CA ALA A 28 -6.72 -9.67 8.36
C ALA A 28 -7.13 -9.57 6.87
N PRO A 29 -7.71 -10.62 6.28
CA PRO A 29 -8.25 -10.54 4.92
C PRO A 29 -9.28 -9.42 4.79
N GLY A 30 -9.12 -8.56 3.78
CA GLY A 30 -10.00 -7.41 3.52
C GLY A 30 -9.85 -6.24 4.50
N GLU A 31 -9.00 -6.36 5.52
CA GLU A 31 -8.75 -5.29 6.50
C GLU A 31 -7.80 -4.24 5.95
N VAL A 32 -8.06 -2.98 6.26
CA VAL A 32 -7.14 -1.86 6.06
C VAL A 32 -6.56 -1.44 7.41
N VAL A 33 -5.25 -1.62 7.58
CA VAL A 33 -4.53 -1.16 8.77
C VAL A 33 -3.67 0.04 8.39
N ALA A 34 -3.88 1.18 9.06
CA ALA A 34 -2.99 2.32 8.90
C ALA A 34 -1.82 2.26 9.89
N VAL A 35 -0.63 2.65 9.45
CA VAL A 35 0.54 2.86 10.31
C VAL A 35 0.83 4.35 10.35
N LEU A 36 0.53 4.97 11.48
CA LEU A 36 0.71 6.38 11.75
C LEU A 36 2.02 6.62 12.50
N GLY A 37 2.75 7.66 12.13
CA GLY A 37 3.97 8.04 12.85
C GLY A 37 4.72 9.17 12.16
N ALA A 38 5.60 9.83 12.90
CA ALA A 38 6.44 10.91 12.38
C ALA A 38 7.39 10.41 11.26
N SER A 39 7.95 11.35 10.50
CA SER A 39 9.01 11.02 9.54
C SER A 39 10.18 10.38 10.28
N GLY A 40 10.75 9.31 9.71
CA GLY A 40 11.84 8.55 10.34
C GLY A 40 11.41 7.56 11.43
N SER A 41 10.13 7.40 11.74
CA SER A 41 9.68 6.43 12.77
C SER A 41 9.82 4.95 12.39
N GLY A 42 10.18 4.62 11.13
CA GLY A 42 10.35 3.23 10.65
C GLY A 42 9.23 2.70 9.75
N LYS A 43 8.21 3.52 9.40
CA LYS A 43 7.05 3.11 8.60
C LYS A 43 7.42 2.47 7.24
N SER A 44 8.24 3.15 6.45
CA SER A 44 8.69 2.64 5.15
C SER A 44 9.59 1.41 5.30
N SER A 45 10.37 1.31 6.39
CA SER A 45 11.17 0.12 6.70
C SER A 45 10.27 -1.08 7.00
N LEU A 46 9.16 -0.87 7.72
CA LEU A 46 8.17 -1.92 7.96
C LEU A 46 7.54 -2.41 6.66
N LEU A 47 7.10 -1.49 5.79
CA LEU A 47 6.57 -1.84 4.48
C LEU A 47 7.57 -2.64 3.63
N ARG A 48 8.83 -2.18 3.57
CA ARG A 48 9.90 -2.85 2.81
C ARG A 48 10.23 -4.22 3.36
N ALA A 49 10.27 -4.38 4.69
CA ALA A 49 10.49 -5.68 5.34
C ALA A 49 9.36 -6.67 5.01
N ILE A 50 8.09 -6.24 5.10
CA ILE A 50 6.92 -7.06 4.72
C ILE A 50 7.00 -7.46 3.25
N ALA A 51 7.34 -6.51 2.36
CA ALA A 51 7.51 -6.78 0.93
C ALA A 51 8.68 -7.74 0.63
N GLY A 52 9.65 -7.88 1.55
CA GLY A 52 10.90 -8.62 1.35
C GLY A 52 11.96 -7.84 0.60
N LEU A 53 11.82 -6.51 0.56
CA LEU A 53 12.82 -5.58 -0.01
C LEU A 53 13.91 -5.25 1.01
N GLU A 54 13.65 -5.44 2.29
CA GLU A 54 14.59 -5.33 3.40
C GLU A 54 14.63 -6.64 4.17
N SER A 55 15.83 -7.02 4.60
CA SER A 55 16.03 -8.23 5.40
C SER A 55 15.78 -7.95 6.88
N LEU A 56 15.06 -8.85 7.54
CA LEU A 56 14.96 -8.83 8.99
C LEU A 56 16.27 -9.31 9.64
N VAL A 57 16.70 -8.62 10.70
CA VAL A 57 17.78 -9.07 11.59
C VAL A 57 17.23 -10.10 12.59
N ALA A 58 15.97 -9.93 13.01
CA ALA A 58 15.24 -10.85 13.87
C ALA A 58 13.74 -10.73 13.63
N GLY A 59 12.97 -11.70 14.10
CA GLY A 59 11.54 -11.76 13.90
C GLY A 59 11.15 -12.48 12.62
N SER A 60 9.87 -12.41 12.25
CA SER A 60 9.34 -13.11 11.07
C SER A 60 8.20 -12.35 10.40
N VAL A 61 8.00 -12.62 9.11
CA VAL A 61 6.84 -12.21 8.33
C VAL A 61 6.21 -13.47 7.75
N SER A 62 4.92 -13.66 7.98
CA SER A 62 4.16 -14.80 7.46
C SER A 62 2.87 -14.35 6.78
N TRP A 63 2.39 -15.16 5.84
CA TRP A 63 1.12 -14.98 5.15
C TRP A 63 0.28 -16.26 5.26
N ASN A 64 -0.91 -16.18 5.84
CA ASN A 64 -1.76 -17.34 6.13
C ASN A 64 -1.02 -18.48 6.88
N GLY A 65 -0.08 -18.12 7.75
CA GLY A 65 0.75 -19.04 8.51
C GLY A 65 1.98 -19.60 7.79
N GLU A 66 2.18 -19.26 6.51
CA GLU A 66 3.40 -19.58 5.75
C GLU A 66 4.47 -18.52 6.00
N ASP A 67 5.66 -18.93 6.45
CA ASP A 67 6.81 -18.05 6.63
C ASP A 67 7.33 -17.56 5.26
N LEU A 68 7.50 -16.25 5.13
CA LEU A 68 7.95 -15.61 3.89
C LEU A 68 9.46 -15.38 3.81
N ALA A 69 10.25 -15.80 4.80
CA ALA A 69 11.70 -15.56 4.84
C ALA A 69 12.41 -16.08 3.58
N ALA A 70 12.05 -17.28 3.10
CA ALA A 70 12.61 -17.89 1.90
C ALA A 70 11.83 -17.55 0.62
N VAL A 71 10.72 -16.81 0.69
CA VAL A 71 9.88 -16.48 -0.47
C VAL A 71 10.40 -15.23 -1.16
N PRO A 72 10.88 -15.32 -2.42
CA PRO A 72 11.35 -14.15 -3.18
C PRO A 72 10.24 -13.10 -3.33
N VAL A 73 10.61 -11.81 -3.35
CA VAL A 73 9.69 -10.66 -3.46
C VAL A 73 8.60 -10.86 -4.51
N HIS A 74 8.99 -11.22 -5.74
CA HIS A 74 8.07 -11.40 -6.87
C HIS A 74 7.10 -12.58 -6.72
N LYS A 75 7.31 -13.48 -5.74
CA LYS A 75 6.44 -14.63 -5.45
C LYS A 75 5.52 -14.40 -4.26
N ARG A 76 5.73 -13.33 -3.47
CA ARG A 76 4.86 -13.01 -2.31
C ARG A 76 3.44 -12.60 -2.74
N GLY A 77 3.28 -12.12 -3.97
CA GLY A 77 2.00 -11.62 -4.47
C GLY A 77 1.58 -10.29 -3.80
N PHE A 78 2.50 -9.61 -3.16
CA PHE A 78 2.31 -8.29 -2.56
C PHE A 78 2.65 -7.21 -3.57
N VAL A 79 1.96 -6.08 -3.51
CA VAL A 79 2.25 -4.92 -4.36
C VAL A 79 2.55 -3.72 -3.47
N VAL A 80 3.67 -3.05 -3.76
CA VAL A 80 4.06 -1.81 -3.08
C VAL A 80 3.74 -0.63 -4.00
N MET A 81 3.02 0.35 -3.48
CA MET A 81 2.88 1.66 -4.06
C MET A 81 3.76 2.63 -3.28
N PHE A 82 4.85 3.08 -3.89
CA PHE A 82 5.77 4.06 -3.30
C PHE A 82 5.18 5.47 -3.42
N GLN A 83 5.65 6.38 -2.57
CA GLN A 83 5.19 7.75 -2.44
C GLN A 83 5.14 8.54 -3.77
N ASP A 84 6.11 8.34 -4.66
CA ASP A 84 6.21 8.99 -5.97
C ASP A 84 5.43 8.30 -7.10
N GLY A 85 4.67 7.23 -6.78
CA GLY A 85 3.83 6.45 -7.69
C GLY A 85 4.59 5.71 -8.79
N GLN A 86 5.83 6.10 -9.13
CA GLN A 86 6.77 5.46 -10.07
C GLN A 86 6.12 4.95 -11.37
N LEU A 87 5.35 5.80 -12.05
CA LEU A 87 4.75 5.45 -13.34
C LEU A 87 5.83 5.29 -14.42
N PHE A 88 5.61 4.36 -15.36
CA PHE A 88 6.47 4.18 -16.52
C PHE A 88 6.25 5.30 -17.52
N PRO A 89 7.19 6.25 -17.71
CA PRO A 89 6.95 7.47 -18.49
C PRO A 89 6.81 7.21 -20.01
N HIS A 90 7.31 6.08 -20.48
CA HIS A 90 7.23 5.64 -21.88
C HIS A 90 5.93 4.91 -22.21
N LEU A 91 5.06 4.66 -21.23
CA LEU A 91 3.77 4.02 -21.42
C LEU A 91 2.63 5.03 -21.25
N SER A 92 1.51 4.79 -21.96
CA SER A 92 0.26 5.50 -21.72
C SER A 92 -0.33 5.13 -20.35
N VAL A 93 -1.40 5.83 -19.94
CA VAL A 93 -2.18 5.48 -18.74
C VAL A 93 -2.65 4.03 -18.79
N ALA A 94 -3.28 3.62 -19.90
CA ALA A 94 -3.71 2.23 -20.08
C ALA A 94 -2.54 1.24 -20.09
N GLY A 95 -1.39 1.64 -20.64
CA GLY A 95 -0.16 0.85 -20.62
C GLY A 95 0.37 0.62 -19.19
N ASN A 96 0.36 1.67 -18.36
CA ASN A 96 0.73 1.57 -16.96
C ASN A 96 -0.21 0.65 -16.18
N VAL A 97 -1.53 0.90 -16.24
CA VAL A 97 -2.52 0.08 -15.51
C VAL A 97 -2.48 -1.37 -15.99
N GLY A 98 -2.37 -1.59 -17.32
CA GLY A 98 -2.34 -2.93 -17.90
C GLY A 98 -0.99 -3.65 -17.82
N TYR A 99 0.03 -3.06 -17.20
CA TYR A 99 1.38 -3.63 -17.18
C TYR A 99 1.43 -5.03 -16.56
N ALA A 100 0.82 -5.21 -15.41
CA ALA A 100 0.74 -6.51 -14.73
C ALA A 100 -0.14 -7.54 -15.47
N LEU A 101 -0.91 -7.10 -16.47
CA LEU A 101 -1.81 -7.94 -17.26
C LEU A 101 -1.22 -8.34 -18.63
N ALA A 102 0.09 -8.13 -18.85
CA ALA A 102 0.73 -8.33 -20.16
C ALA A 102 0.55 -9.76 -20.72
N GLY A 103 0.45 -10.78 -19.88
CA GLY A 103 0.20 -12.17 -20.28
C GLY A 103 -1.26 -12.57 -20.49
N LYS A 104 -2.22 -11.64 -20.29
CA LYS A 104 -3.65 -11.91 -20.44
C LYS A 104 -4.13 -11.63 -21.88
N PRO A 105 -5.21 -12.30 -22.34
CA PRO A 105 -5.83 -11.98 -23.61
C PRO A 105 -6.20 -10.50 -23.72
N ARG A 106 -6.00 -9.90 -24.91
CA ARG A 106 -6.15 -8.47 -25.15
C ARG A 106 -7.50 -7.93 -24.65
N ARG A 107 -8.62 -8.61 -24.96
CA ARG A 107 -9.96 -8.18 -24.53
C ARG A 107 -10.12 -8.15 -23.01
N LEU A 108 -9.58 -9.15 -22.31
CA LEU A 108 -9.64 -9.19 -20.84
C LEU A 108 -8.80 -8.07 -20.20
N ARG A 109 -7.63 -7.80 -20.78
CA ARG A 109 -6.77 -6.71 -20.34
C ARG A 109 -7.44 -5.35 -20.54
N GLU A 110 -7.98 -5.08 -21.74
CA GLU A 110 -8.66 -3.82 -22.06
C GLU A 110 -9.87 -3.59 -21.16
N ARG A 111 -10.69 -4.62 -20.95
CA ARG A 111 -11.82 -4.57 -20.02
C ARG A 111 -11.38 -4.26 -18.59
N ARG A 112 -10.38 -4.97 -18.07
CA ARG A 112 -9.90 -4.75 -16.69
C ARG A 112 -9.29 -3.37 -16.50
N VAL A 113 -8.56 -2.87 -17.48
CA VAL A 113 -8.01 -1.50 -17.48
C VAL A 113 -9.14 -0.47 -17.44
N ALA A 114 -10.19 -0.64 -18.25
CA ALA A 114 -11.34 0.27 -18.25
C ALA A 114 -12.05 0.29 -16.89
N GLU A 115 -12.35 -0.88 -16.31
CA GLU A 115 -12.97 -1.03 -14.98
C GLU A 115 -12.14 -0.33 -13.89
N LEU A 116 -10.81 -0.49 -13.92
CA LEU A 116 -9.93 0.13 -12.92
C LEU A 116 -9.79 1.64 -13.12
N LEU A 117 -9.79 2.13 -14.37
CA LEU A 117 -9.77 3.58 -14.62
C LEU A 117 -11.10 4.24 -14.22
N GLU A 118 -12.23 3.58 -14.44
CA GLU A 118 -13.53 4.02 -13.94
C GLU A 118 -13.54 4.06 -12.40
N LEU A 119 -13.06 3.01 -11.75
CA LEU A 119 -13.00 2.90 -10.29
C LEU A 119 -12.22 4.05 -9.64
N VAL A 120 -11.12 4.51 -10.28
CA VAL A 120 -10.32 5.66 -9.78
C VAL A 120 -10.76 7.00 -10.38
N GLY A 121 -11.91 7.07 -11.07
CA GLY A 121 -12.44 8.31 -11.65
C GLY A 121 -11.56 8.91 -12.77
N LEU A 122 -10.97 8.04 -13.59
CA LEU A 122 -10.15 8.42 -14.76
C LEU A 122 -10.66 7.77 -16.05
N GLU A 123 -11.98 7.65 -16.19
CA GLU A 123 -12.61 7.15 -17.42
C GLU A 123 -12.15 7.97 -18.64
N GLY A 124 -11.85 7.30 -19.75
CA GLY A 124 -11.37 7.94 -20.97
C GLY A 124 -9.91 8.40 -20.97
N TYR A 125 -9.18 8.29 -19.84
CA TYR A 125 -7.77 8.69 -19.78
C TYR A 125 -6.80 7.66 -20.38
N GLY A 126 -7.24 6.47 -20.70
CA GLY A 126 -6.39 5.37 -21.19
C GLY A 126 -5.33 5.72 -22.23
N PRO A 127 -5.67 6.47 -23.32
CA PRO A 127 -4.71 6.85 -24.36
C PRO A 127 -3.70 7.93 -23.96
N ARG A 128 -3.92 8.65 -22.86
CA ARG A 128 -3.08 9.80 -22.47
C ARG A 128 -1.68 9.36 -22.05
N PRO A 129 -0.63 10.15 -22.38
CA PRO A 129 0.70 9.96 -21.83
C PRO A 129 0.67 10.33 -20.33
N VAL A 130 1.38 9.58 -19.49
CA VAL A 130 1.42 9.84 -18.04
C VAL A 130 2.11 11.14 -17.67
N THR A 131 2.96 11.67 -18.56
CA THR A 131 3.64 12.96 -18.42
C THR A 131 2.70 14.17 -18.50
N ALA A 132 1.47 13.98 -19.01
CA ALA A 132 0.44 15.02 -19.09
C ALA A 132 -0.52 15.00 -17.87
N LEU A 133 -0.28 14.16 -16.89
CA LEU A 133 -1.14 14.02 -15.71
C LEU A 133 -0.75 15.00 -14.61
N SER A 134 -1.75 15.48 -13.86
CA SER A 134 -1.50 16.12 -12.56
C SER A 134 -0.99 15.09 -11.54
N GLY A 135 -0.36 15.55 -10.45
CA GLY A 135 0.13 14.67 -9.37
C GLY A 135 -0.96 13.72 -8.85
N GLY A 136 -2.16 14.22 -8.56
CA GLY A 136 -3.27 13.40 -8.10
C GLY A 136 -3.81 12.43 -9.16
N GLN A 137 -3.77 12.79 -10.45
CA GLN A 137 -4.10 11.86 -11.54
C GLN A 137 -3.05 10.75 -11.65
N ALA A 138 -1.77 11.09 -11.53
CA ALA A 138 -0.69 10.12 -11.54
C ALA A 138 -0.80 9.13 -10.36
N GLN A 139 -1.12 9.59 -9.16
CA GLN A 139 -1.36 8.72 -8.00
C GLN A 139 -2.54 7.78 -8.21
N ARG A 140 -3.66 8.25 -8.76
CA ARG A 140 -4.81 7.39 -9.09
C ARG A 140 -4.48 6.34 -10.17
N VAL A 141 -3.65 6.68 -11.15
CA VAL A 141 -3.13 5.70 -12.13
C VAL A 141 -2.22 4.67 -11.45
N ALA A 142 -1.35 5.09 -10.53
CA ALA A 142 -0.49 4.18 -9.77
C ALA A 142 -1.30 3.22 -8.89
N LEU A 143 -2.37 3.70 -8.26
CA LEU A 143 -3.31 2.87 -7.52
C LEU A 143 -4.01 1.85 -8.43
N ALA A 144 -4.57 2.29 -9.56
CA ALA A 144 -5.20 1.40 -10.54
C ALA A 144 -4.22 0.33 -11.05
N ARG A 145 -2.96 0.70 -11.34
CA ARG A 145 -1.90 -0.24 -11.70
C ARG A 145 -1.62 -1.27 -10.60
N SER A 146 -1.59 -0.82 -9.34
CA SER A 146 -1.36 -1.70 -8.19
C SER A 146 -2.49 -2.73 -8.03
N LEU A 147 -3.74 -2.31 -8.22
CA LEU A 147 -4.91 -3.18 -8.18
C LEU A 147 -5.01 -4.13 -9.39
N ALA A 148 -4.48 -3.71 -10.55
CA ALA A 148 -4.48 -4.55 -11.75
C ALA A 148 -3.68 -5.86 -11.57
N ALA A 149 -2.67 -5.84 -10.71
CA ALA A 149 -1.88 -7.01 -10.37
C ALA A 149 -2.66 -8.07 -9.56
N ASN A 150 -3.88 -7.74 -9.11
CA ASN A 150 -4.69 -8.58 -8.22
C ASN A 150 -3.88 -9.03 -6.99
N PRO A 151 -3.37 -8.08 -6.18
CA PRO A 151 -2.45 -8.38 -5.08
C PRO A 151 -3.15 -9.14 -3.96
N ARG A 152 -2.39 -9.98 -3.25
CA ARG A 152 -2.82 -10.59 -1.99
C ARG A 152 -2.83 -9.57 -0.84
N LEU A 153 -1.94 -8.58 -0.93
CA LEU A 153 -1.79 -7.47 0.02
C LEU A 153 -1.30 -6.22 -0.72
N LEU A 154 -1.93 -5.07 -0.42
CA LEU A 154 -1.45 -3.75 -0.85
C LEU A 154 -0.63 -3.10 0.27
N LEU A 155 0.54 -2.60 -0.10
CA LEU A 155 1.44 -1.86 0.77
C LEU A 155 1.55 -0.44 0.20
N LEU A 156 0.97 0.55 0.90
CA LEU A 156 0.83 1.92 0.43
C LEU A 156 1.72 2.84 1.28
N ASP A 157 2.79 3.36 0.68
CA ASP A 157 3.77 4.23 1.36
C ASP A 157 3.47 5.69 1.06
N GLU A 158 2.82 6.39 1.98
CA GLU A 158 2.41 7.80 1.89
C GLU A 158 1.76 8.17 0.54
N PRO A 159 0.73 7.44 0.09
CA PRO A 159 0.24 7.53 -1.29
C PRO A 159 -0.40 8.87 -1.64
N LEU A 160 -0.67 9.74 -0.67
CA LEU A 160 -1.34 11.04 -0.88
C LEU A 160 -0.49 12.24 -0.39
N SER A 161 0.75 12.01 0.05
CA SER A 161 1.58 13.04 0.70
C SER A 161 1.95 14.24 -0.19
N ALA A 162 1.99 14.05 -1.52
CA ALA A 162 2.37 15.10 -2.48
C ALA A 162 1.20 16.01 -2.90
N LEU A 163 0.02 15.90 -2.25
CA LEU A 163 -1.19 16.58 -2.67
C LEU A 163 -1.55 17.75 -1.75
N ASP A 164 -2.19 18.77 -2.33
CA ASP A 164 -2.86 19.80 -1.56
C ASP A 164 -4.03 19.22 -0.74
N ARG A 165 -4.45 19.95 0.30
CA ARG A 165 -5.44 19.48 1.26
C ARG A 165 -6.78 19.09 0.62
N GLY A 166 -7.33 19.93 -0.27
CA GLY A 166 -8.66 19.68 -0.85
C GLY A 166 -8.66 18.45 -1.76
N LEU A 167 -7.60 18.27 -2.57
CA LEU A 167 -7.45 17.10 -3.41
C LEU A 167 -7.19 15.84 -2.58
N ARG A 168 -6.45 15.95 -1.49
CA ARG A 168 -6.17 14.85 -0.55
C ARG A 168 -7.45 14.33 0.08
N GLU A 169 -8.29 15.21 0.66
CA GLU A 169 -9.58 14.84 1.26
C GLU A 169 -10.48 14.11 0.25
N HIS A 170 -10.54 14.59 -0.99
CA HIS A 170 -11.28 13.90 -2.05
C HIS A 170 -10.72 12.51 -2.35
N LEU A 171 -9.39 12.39 -2.48
CA LEU A 171 -8.74 11.12 -2.84
C LEU A 171 -8.73 10.11 -1.70
N VAL A 172 -8.78 10.53 -0.44
CA VAL A 172 -9.01 9.65 0.71
C VAL A 172 -10.31 8.88 0.51
N GLY A 173 -11.41 9.56 0.17
CA GLY A 173 -12.69 8.90 -0.11
C GLY A 173 -12.64 7.95 -1.32
N VAL A 174 -11.96 8.35 -2.41
CA VAL A 174 -11.75 7.48 -3.58
C VAL A 174 -10.95 6.24 -3.20
N LEU A 175 -9.90 6.40 -2.40
CA LEU A 175 -9.02 5.31 -1.98
C LEU A 175 -9.77 4.33 -1.07
N ASP A 176 -10.49 4.83 -0.07
CA ASP A 176 -11.30 3.99 0.82
C ASP A 176 -12.33 3.18 0.03
N HIS A 177 -13.13 3.84 -0.81
CA HIS A 177 -14.10 3.17 -1.68
C HIS A 177 -13.42 2.09 -2.56
N THR A 178 -12.27 2.41 -3.14
CA THR A 178 -11.54 1.52 -4.04
C THR A 178 -11.01 0.29 -3.31
N LEU A 179 -10.43 0.47 -2.11
CA LEU A 179 -9.92 -0.64 -1.29
C LEU A 179 -11.06 -1.55 -0.84
N ARG A 180 -12.18 -0.97 -0.37
CA ARG A 180 -13.37 -1.72 0.04
C ARG A 180 -13.98 -2.51 -1.13
N ALA A 181 -14.17 -1.86 -2.28
CA ALA A 181 -14.71 -2.51 -3.47
C ALA A 181 -13.82 -3.65 -4.01
N ALA A 182 -12.50 -3.50 -3.88
CA ALA A 182 -11.55 -4.54 -4.28
C ALA A 182 -11.48 -5.70 -3.28
N GLY A 183 -11.85 -5.51 -2.02
CA GLY A 183 -11.76 -6.51 -0.94
C GLY A 183 -10.32 -6.96 -0.66
N VAL A 184 -9.33 -6.15 -1.03
CA VAL A 184 -7.90 -6.45 -0.86
C VAL A 184 -7.43 -5.88 0.46
N PRO A 185 -6.80 -6.68 1.34
CA PRO A 185 -6.20 -6.16 2.56
C PRO A 185 -5.09 -5.17 2.24
N ALA A 186 -4.95 -4.14 3.07
CA ALA A 186 -3.96 -3.11 2.86
C ALA A 186 -3.25 -2.69 4.15
N LEU A 187 -1.95 -2.42 4.04
CA LEU A 187 -1.20 -1.66 5.03
C LEU A 187 -0.94 -0.26 4.47
N TYR A 188 -1.53 0.75 5.10
CA TYR A 188 -1.50 2.14 4.68
C TYR A 188 -0.58 2.95 5.59
N VAL A 189 0.53 3.42 5.08
CA VAL A 189 1.49 4.23 5.84
C VAL A 189 1.24 5.70 5.57
N THR A 190 1.09 6.49 6.63
CA THR A 190 0.94 7.95 6.55
C THR A 190 1.49 8.64 7.79
N HIS A 191 1.74 9.93 7.70
CA HIS A 191 1.98 10.81 8.84
C HIS A 191 0.75 11.70 9.14
N ASP A 192 -0.29 11.61 8.32
CA ASP A 192 -1.53 12.37 8.44
C ASP A 192 -2.58 11.55 9.21
N GLN A 193 -3.05 12.11 10.32
CA GLN A 193 -3.99 11.46 11.21
C GLN A 193 -5.39 11.36 10.61
N ASP A 194 -5.81 12.40 9.88
CA ASP A 194 -7.13 12.45 9.25
C ASP A 194 -7.23 11.38 8.15
N GLU A 195 -6.16 11.18 7.37
CA GLU A 195 -6.08 10.07 6.39
C GLU A 195 -6.22 8.71 7.08
N ALA A 196 -5.41 8.47 8.13
CA ALA A 196 -5.40 7.19 8.84
C ALA A 196 -6.79 6.84 9.39
N PHE A 197 -7.47 7.80 10.00
CA PHE A 197 -8.77 7.61 10.62
C PHE A 197 -9.91 7.47 9.62
N ALA A 198 -9.78 8.05 8.43
CA ALA A 198 -10.81 7.96 7.39
C ALA A 198 -10.79 6.63 6.62
N ILE A 199 -9.61 5.99 6.50
CA ILE A 199 -9.43 4.80 5.65
C ILE A 199 -9.40 3.50 6.47
N ALA A 200 -8.81 3.53 7.69
CA ALA A 200 -8.41 2.32 8.38
C ALA A 200 -9.50 1.71 9.27
N ASP A 201 -9.54 0.38 9.31
CA ASP A 201 -10.29 -0.37 10.31
C ASP A 201 -9.55 -0.35 11.66
N ARG A 202 -8.20 -0.36 11.62
CA ARG A 202 -7.32 -0.21 12.77
C ARG A 202 -6.14 0.69 12.42
N VAL A 203 -5.69 1.45 13.42
CA VAL A 203 -4.53 2.33 13.32
C VAL A 203 -3.46 1.86 14.29
N ALA A 204 -2.25 1.67 13.77
CA ALA A 204 -1.05 1.33 14.50
C ALA A 204 -0.17 2.57 14.63
N VAL A 205 0.15 2.99 15.83
CA VAL A 205 1.04 4.13 16.09
C VAL A 205 2.47 3.65 16.21
N LEU A 206 3.34 4.09 15.30
CA LEU A 206 4.75 3.73 15.27
C LEU A 206 5.63 4.93 15.65
N ALA A 207 6.47 4.77 16.65
CA ALA A 207 7.47 5.75 17.04
C ALA A 207 8.81 5.07 17.35
N GLU A 208 9.90 5.67 16.88
CA GLU A 208 11.29 5.18 17.14
C GLU A 208 11.47 3.68 16.86
N GLY A 209 10.86 3.18 15.79
CA GLY A 209 10.93 1.78 15.39
C GLY A 209 10.07 0.83 16.21
N ARG A 210 9.22 1.31 17.13
CA ARG A 210 8.36 0.49 18.00
C ARG A 210 6.90 0.82 17.82
N LEU A 211 6.03 -0.18 17.90
CA LEU A 211 4.58 0.02 17.97
C LEU A 211 4.21 0.41 19.41
N LEU A 212 3.57 1.57 19.54
CA LEU A 212 3.08 2.08 20.83
C LEU A 212 1.67 1.59 21.12
N GLN A 213 0.81 1.58 20.10
CA GLN A 213 -0.60 1.20 20.21
C GLN A 213 -1.13 0.70 18.87
N VAL A 214 -2.08 -0.22 18.90
CA VAL A 214 -2.84 -0.68 17.73
C VAL A 214 -4.28 -0.86 18.15
N ASP A 215 -5.16 0.01 17.63
CA ASP A 215 -6.59 0.01 17.98
C ASP A 215 -7.46 0.51 16.82
N GLY A 216 -8.77 0.37 16.96
CA GLY A 216 -9.72 1.06 16.09
C GLY A 216 -9.63 2.59 16.26
N PRO A 217 -9.91 3.41 15.22
CA PRO A 217 -9.80 4.87 15.26
C PRO A 217 -10.45 5.51 16.49
N ALA A 218 -11.66 5.06 16.88
CA ALA A 218 -12.38 5.60 18.02
C ALA A 218 -11.72 5.35 19.39
N ALA A 219 -10.84 4.33 19.51
CA ALA A 219 -10.16 3.98 20.75
C ALA A 219 -8.86 4.79 20.93
N LEU A 220 -8.26 5.24 19.85
CA LEU A 220 -7.03 6.07 19.88
C LEU A 220 -7.27 7.51 20.32
N TRP A 221 -8.54 7.97 20.34
CA TRP A 221 -8.92 9.32 20.79
C TRP A 221 -9.16 9.43 22.32
N ARG A 222 -8.96 8.36 23.08
CA ARG A 222 -9.14 8.35 24.54
C ARG A 222 -7.80 8.36 25.27
#